data_1f4ac6bbb785ad5b10f27d33c0136883
#
_entry.id   1f4ac6bbb785ad5b10f27d33c0136883
#
_cell.length_a   1.000
_cell.length_b   1.000
_cell.length_c   1.000
_cell.angle_alpha   90.00
_cell.angle_beta   90.00
_cell.angle_gamma   90.00
#
_symmetry.space_group_name_H-M   'P 1'
#
loop_
_entity.id
_entity.type
_entity.pdbx_description
1 polymer ?
#
loop_
_entity_poly.entity_id
_entity_poly.type
_entity_poly.pdbx_seq_one_letter_code
_entity_poly.pdbx_strand_id
1 'polypeptide(L)'
;MKKTPKAAFFLVLGVLLVIIDQVIKVLVKTNMDLGEQIFVIGQWFRLCFVENEGMAFGMAFGGKIGKLLLTIFRIVLSGLLIWWIASMCRKNRKAISQGIQAPVPVGVLVGLTLITAGAIGNVIDCLFYGIIWDYAPLMFGKVVDMFYFPIIRSGERVLFFNPVFNFADSCVTVGAFYLLLFHWRFFAQDEKKDTKGDEA
;
A
#
# COMPACT_ATOMS: atom_id res chain seq x y z
N MET A 1 20.56 -12.04 -22.90
CA MET A 1 19.58 -12.36 -21.82
C MET A 1 19.48 -11.20 -20.84
N LYS A 2 18.31 -10.60 -20.64
CA LYS A 2 18.12 -9.57 -19.60
C LYS A 2 18.26 -10.24 -18.23
N LYS A 3 19.19 -9.75 -17.39
CA LYS A 3 19.36 -10.28 -16.02
C LYS A 3 18.09 -9.96 -15.22
N THR A 4 17.40 -10.99 -14.74
CA THR A 4 16.25 -10.82 -13.82
C THR A 4 16.76 -10.32 -12.47
N PRO A 5 16.17 -9.26 -11.89
CA PRO A 5 16.57 -8.75 -10.59
C PRO A 5 16.51 -9.85 -9.52
N LYS A 6 17.49 -9.82 -8.61
CA LYS A 6 17.50 -10.73 -7.46
C LYS A 6 16.36 -10.38 -6.48
N ALA A 7 15.90 -11.35 -5.69
CA ALA A 7 14.88 -11.11 -4.66
C ALA A 7 15.23 -9.94 -3.72
N ALA A 8 16.53 -9.74 -3.44
CA ALA A 8 17.03 -8.62 -2.66
C ALA A 8 16.64 -7.25 -3.24
N PHE A 9 16.50 -7.11 -4.56
CA PHE A 9 16.05 -5.86 -5.19
C PHE A 9 14.63 -5.48 -4.73
N PHE A 10 13.69 -6.44 -4.73
CA PHE A 10 12.30 -6.19 -4.32
C PHE A 10 12.20 -5.92 -2.82
N LEU A 11 13.02 -6.60 -2.02
CA LEU A 11 13.11 -6.32 -0.59
C LEU A 11 13.61 -4.90 -0.33
N VAL A 12 14.73 -4.49 -0.94
CA VAL A 12 15.28 -3.14 -0.79
C VAL A 12 14.29 -2.09 -1.27
N LEU A 13 13.66 -2.30 -2.43
CA LEU A 13 12.63 -1.40 -2.94
C LEU A 13 11.47 -1.26 -1.95
N GLY A 14 10.93 -2.38 -1.44
CA GLY A 14 9.85 -2.35 -0.46
C GLY A 14 10.22 -1.62 0.83
N VAL A 15 11.41 -1.90 1.39
CA VAL A 15 11.91 -1.22 2.59
C VAL A 15 12.07 0.29 2.37
N LEU A 16 12.64 0.71 1.22
CA LEU A 16 12.79 2.13 0.91
C LEU A 16 11.45 2.84 0.80
N LEU A 17 10.44 2.23 0.17
CA LEU A 17 9.10 2.80 0.07
C LEU A 17 8.43 2.96 1.45
N VAL A 18 8.58 1.96 2.33
CA VAL A 18 8.08 2.04 3.70
C VAL A 18 8.80 3.15 4.48
N ILE A 19 10.12 3.27 4.35
CA ILE A 19 10.88 4.34 5.01
C ILE A 19 10.41 5.72 4.53
N ILE A 20 10.23 5.90 3.22
CA ILE A 20 9.72 7.16 2.67
C ILE A 20 8.35 7.51 3.26
N ASP A 21 7.42 6.54 3.28
CA ASP A 21 6.10 6.73 3.87
C ASP A 21 6.18 7.16 5.34
N GLN A 22 6.96 6.45 6.14
CA GLN A 22 7.09 6.73 7.57
C GLN A 22 7.78 8.08 7.84
N VAL A 23 8.80 8.44 7.05
CA VAL A 23 9.45 9.75 7.17
C VAL A 23 8.45 10.88 6.89
N ILE A 24 7.67 10.78 5.81
CA ILE A 24 6.66 11.79 5.48
C ILE A 24 5.62 11.91 6.60
N LYS A 25 5.10 10.78 7.10
CA LYS A 25 4.10 10.73 8.16
C LYS A 25 4.61 11.34 9.47
N VAL A 26 5.84 11.01 9.86
CA VAL A 26 6.47 11.59 11.08
C VAL A 26 6.67 13.09 10.88
N LEU A 27 7.17 13.54 9.73
CA LEU A 27 7.34 14.98 9.46
C LEU A 27 6.02 15.74 9.53
N VAL A 28 4.94 15.22 8.96
CA VAL A 28 3.62 15.82 9.06
C VAL A 28 3.15 15.89 10.51
N LYS A 29 3.22 14.75 11.22
CA LYS A 29 2.72 14.66 12.60
C LYS A 29 3.51 15.52 13.61
N THR A 30 4.78 15.81 13.32
CA THR A 30 5.63 16.64 14.21
C THR A 30 5.64 18.12 13.89
N ASN A 31 5.21 18.52 12.67
CA ASN A 31 5.32 19.90 12.20
C ASN A 31 3.98 20.53 11.80
N MET A 32 2.88 19.80 11.88
CA MET A 32 1.55 20.29 11.56
C MET A 32 0.57 20.03 12.70
N ASP A 33 -0.36 20.94 12.91
CA ASP A 33 -1.49 20.73 13.81
C ASP A 33 -2.58 19.89 13.13
N LEU A 34 -3.30 19.11 13.94
CA LEU A 34 -4.39 18.26 13.43
C LEU A 34 -5.47 19.12 12.74
N GLY A 35 -5.75 18.82 11.47
CA GLY A 35 -6.66 19.61 10.63
C GLY A 35 -6.02 20.79 9.91
N GLU A 36 -4.76 21.10 10.18
CA GLU A 36 -4.02 22.16 9.47
C GLU A 36 -3.91 21.87 7.98
N GLN A 37 -3.97 22.93 7.16
CA GLN A 37 -3.81 22.83 5.71
C GLN A 37 -2.73 23.80 5.23
N ILE A 38 -1.74 23.26 4.52
CA ILE A 38 -0.67 24.02 3.87
C ILE A 38 -0.88 23.96 2.36
N PHE A 39 -1.02 25.10 1.70
CA PHE A 39 -1.16 25.19 0.25
C PHE A 39 0.20 24.99 -0.40
N VAL A 40 0.36 23.92 -1.20
CA VAL A 40 1.61 23.58 -1.87
C VAL A 40 1.62 24.11 -3.30
N ILE A 41 0.57 23.81 -4.08
CA ILE A 41 0.44 24.30 -5.46
C ILE A 41 -0.96 24.89 -5.66
N GLY A 42 -1.04 26.21 -5.69
CA GLY A 42 -2.31 26.91 -5.85
C GLY A 42 -3.36 26.45 -4.84
N GLN A 43 -4.58 26.20 -5.30
CA GLN A 43 -5.67 25.70 -4.44
C GLN A 43 -5.96 24.21 -4.64
N TRP A 44 -5.31 23.56 -5.60
CA TRP A 44 -5.63 22.19 -6.02
C TRP A 44 -4.74 21.11 -5.39
N PHE A 45 -3.58 21.47 -4.81
CA PHE A 45 -2.76 20.55 -4.02
C PHE A 45 -2.40 21.17 -2.67
N ARG A 46 -2.78 20.48 -1.61
CA ARG A 46 -2.53 20.90 -0.22
C ARG A 46 -1.99 19.72 0.57
N LEU A 47 -1.20 20.01 1.59
CA LEU A 47 -1.01 19.11 2.71
C LEU A 47 -2.11 19.38 3.73
N CYS A 48 -2.81 18.36 4.18
CA CYS A 48 -3.86 18.44 5.18
C CYS A 48 -3.63 17.33 6.21
N PHE A 49 -3.22 17.67 7.42
CA PHE A 49 -2.97 16.66 8.44
C PHE A 49 -4.29 16.08 8.98
N VAL A 50 -4.53 14.83 8.70
CA VAL A 50 -5.70 14.07 9.17
C VAL A 50 -5.24 12.76 9.82
N GLU A 51 -5.83 12.42 10.95
CA GLU A 51 -5.69 11.13 11.57
C GLU A 51 -6.88 10.23 11.24
N ASN A 52 -6.64 9.18 10.48
CA ASN A 52 -7.64 8.23 10.01
C ASN A 52 -7.65 6.99 10.90
N GLU A 53 -8.78 6.64 11.45
CA GLU A 53 -8.96 5.41 12.25
C GLU A 53 -8.79 4.11 11.43
N GLY A 54 -8.42 4.25 10.17
CA GLY A 54 -8.22 3.14 9.24
C GLY A 54 -9.48 2.81 8.44
N MET A 55 -10.44 3.72 8.41
CA MET A 55 -11.69 3.56 7.67
C MET A 55 -11.53 4.01 6.22
N ALA A 56 -12.03 3.20 5.29
CA ALA A 56 -12.23 3.63 3.92
C ALA A 56 -13.59 4.35 3.83
N PHE A 57 -13.62 5.53 3.19
CA PHE A 57 -14.85 6.29 2.92
C PHE A 57 -15.69 6.71 4.15
N GLY A 58 -15.06 6.92 5.32
CA GLY A 58 -15.77 7.43 6.51
C GLY A 58 -16.71 6.44 7.19
N MET A 59 -16.69 5.17 6.83
CA MET A 59 -17.54 4.16 7.46
C MET A 59 -16.88 3.58 8.70
N ALA A 60 -17.41 3.95 9.89
CA ALA A 60 -17.05 3.37 11.18
C ALA A 60 -17.71 2.00 11.36
N PHE A 61 -17.04 0.92 10.96
CA PHE A 61 -17.51 -0.41 11.27
C PHE A 61 -17.11 -0.81 12.69
N GLY A 62 -18.09 -0.93 13.60
CA GLY A 62 -17.92 -1.68 14.85
C GLY A 62 -17.04 -1.06 15.94
N GLY A 63 -16.73 0.25 15.91
CA GLY A 63 -15.95 0.91 16.97
C GLY A 63 -14.57 0.25 17.18
N LYS A 64 -14.18 0.02 18.44
CA LYS A 64 -12.88 -0.58 18.80
C LYS A 64 -12.68 -1.98 18.21
N ILE A 65 -13.74 -2.81 18.16
CA ILE A 65 -13.66 -4.17 17.61
C ILE A 65 -13.42 -4.12 16.10
N GLY A 66 -14.15 -3.29 15.36
CA GLY A 66 -13.95 -3.12 13.92
C GLY A 66 -12.56 -2.66 13.57
N LYS A 67 -12.01 -1.71 14.35
CA LYS A 67 -10.62 -1.25 14.19
C LYS A 67 -9.60 -2.37 14.40
N LEU A 68 -9.77 -3.17 15.47
CA LEU A 68 -8.91 -4.31 15.76
C LEU A 68 -8.95 -5.34 14.63
N LEU A 69 -10.15 -5.72 14.17
CA LEU A 69 -10.31 -6.66 13.06
C LEU A 69 -9.68 -6.16 11.77
N LEU A 70 -9.83 -4.87 11.46
CA LEU A 70 -9.22 -4.26 10.30
C LEU A 70 -7.68 -4.27 10.38
N THR A 71 -7.12 -3.99 11.57
CA THR A 71 -5.67 -4.04 11.79
C THR A 71 -5.16 -5.47 11.62
N ILE A 72 -5.82 -6.47 12.20
CA ILE A 72 -5.48 -7.89 12.03
C ILE A 72 -5.56 -8.29 10.55
N PHE A 73 -6.65 -7.92 9.86
CA PHE A 73 -6.82 -8.21 8.44
C PHE A 73 -5.65 -7.63 7.60
N ARG A 74 -5.26 -6.39 7.85
CA ARG A 74 -4.11 -5.76 7.17
C ARG A 74 -2.79 -6.49 7.42
N ILE A 75 -2.54 -6.95 8.65
CA ILE A 75 -1.34 -7.73 9.00
C ILE A 75 -1.32 -9.05 8.23
N VAL A 76 -2.43 -9.79 8.28
CA VAL A 76 -2.56 -11.08 7.58
C VAL A 76 -2.37 -10.89 6.08
N LEU A 77 -3.05 -9.91 5.48
CA LEU A 77 -2.93 -9.61 4.05
C LEU A 77 -1.50 -9.25 3.66
N SER A 78 -0.83 -8.41 4.46
CA SER A 78 0.58 -8.04 4.22
C SER A 78 1.49 -9.27 4.29
N GLY A 79 1.28 -10.15 5.26
CA GLY A 79 2.02 -11.41 5.39
C GLY A 79 1.82 -12.34 4.18
N LEU A 80 0.59 -12.48 3.70
CA LEU A 80 0.26 -13.26 2.51
C LEU A 80 0.91 -12.68 1.25
N LEU A 81 0.92 -11.36 1.09
CA LEU A 81 1.58 -10.69 -0.04
C LEU A 81 3.10 -10.92 -0.02
N ILE A 82 3.74 -10.80 1.13
CA ILE A 82 5.18 -11.09 1.29
C ILE A 82 5.48 -12.54 0.92
N TRP A 83 4.70 -13.48 1.45
CA TRP A 83 4.84 -14.89 1.14
C TRP A 83 4.68 -15.16 -0.36
N TRP A 84 3.70 -14.55 -1.00
CA TRP A 84 3.42 -14.69 -2.43
C TRP A 84 4.58 -14.16 -3.30
N ILE A 85 5.08 -12.94 -3.01
CA ILE A 85 6.26 -12.38 -3.68
C ILE A 85 7.48 -13.30 -3.50
N ALA A 86 7.73 -13.75 -2.28
CA ALA A 86 8.84 -14.66 -2.00
C ALA A 86 8.72 -15.99 -2.77
N SER A 87 7.49 -16.52 -2.90
CA SER A 87 7.21 -17.73 -3.68
C SER A 87 7.50 -17.51 -5.17
N MET A 88 7.04 -16.37 -5.74
CA MET A 88 7.30 -16.01 -7.13
C MET A 88 8.81 -15.82 -7.40
N CYS A 89 9.52 -15.17 -6.48
CA CYS A 89 10.98 -15.02 -6.57
C CYS A 89 11.69 -16.37 -6.54
N ARG A 90 11.24 -17.32 -5.72
CA ARG A 90 11.77 -18.68 -5.69
C ARG A 90 11.52 -19.42 -7.00
N LYS A 91 10.29 -19.31 -7.58
CA LYS A 91 9.97 -19.90 -8.90
C LYS A 91 10.91 -19.34 -9.98
N ASN A 92 11.12 -18.03 -10.04
CA ASN A 92 12.02 -17.40 -10.99
C ASN A 92 13.46 -17.88 -10.81
N ARG A 93 13.96 -17.93 -9.58
CA ARG A 93 15.32 -18.41 -9.28
C ARG A 93 15.54 -19.86 -9.73
N LYS A 94 14.56 -20.75 -9.48
CA LYS A 94 14.62 -22.14 -9.91
C LYS A 94 14.65 -22.28 -11.43
N ALA A 95 13.80 -21.56 -12.15
CA ALA A 95 13.78 -21.56 -13.62
C ALA A 95 15.12 -21.08 -14.20
N ILE A 96 15.66 -19.98 -13.71
CA ILE A 96 16.94 -19.42 -14.15
C ILE A 96 18.09 -20.38 -13.89
N SER A 97 18.13 -21.09 -12.75
CA SER A 97 19.17 -22.09 -12.45
C SER A 97 19.13 -23.31 -13.39
N GLN A 98 17.99 -23.56 -14.02
CA GLN A 98 17.78 -24.62 -15.02
C GLN A 98 17.98 -24.12 -16.47
N GLY A 99 18.44 -22.87 -16.66
CA GLY A 99 18.60 -22.26 -18.00
C GLY A 99 17.28 -21.85 -18.68
N ILE A 100 16.16 -21.85 -17.92
CA ILE A 100 14.83 -21.52 -18.42
C ILE A 100 14.54 -20.04 -18.13
N GLN A 101 13.74 -19.39 -19.00
CA GLN A 101 13.31 -18.02 -18.77
C GLN A 101 12.46 -17.92 -17.50
N ALA A 102 12.63 -16.82 -16.74
CA ALA A 102 11.84 -16.54 -15.54
C ALA A 102 10.33 -16.49 -15.86
N PRO A 103 9.51 -17.34 -15.24
CA PRO A 103 8.08 -17.41 -15.55
C PRO A 103 7.27 -16.19 -15.06
N VAL A 104 7.76 -15.52 -13.99
CA VAL A 104 7.09 -14.34 -13.44
C VAL A 104 7.75 -13.06 -13.96
N PRO A 105 7.02 -12.18 -14.66
CA PRO A 105 7.54 -10.92 -15.13
C PRO A 105 8.01 -10.01 -13.98
N VAL A 106 9.10 -9.28 -14.21
CA VAL A 106 9.63 -8.32 -13.22
C VAL A 106 8.59 -7.27 -12.84
N GLY A 107 7.78 -6.81 -13.79
CA GLY A 107 6.72 -5.83 -13.55
C GLY A 107 5.66 -6.34 -12.56
N VAL A 108 5.31 -7.63 -12.60
CA VAL A 108 4.39 -8.24 -11.61
C VAL A 108 4.97 -8.13 -10.21
N LEU A 109 6.25 -8.47 -10.04
CA LEU A 109 6.93 -8.38 -8.75
C LEU A 109 7.06 -6.93 -8.27
N VAL A 110 7.30 -5.96 -9.17
CA VAL A 110 7.32 -4.53 -8.82
C VAL A 110 5.95 -4.06 -8.35
N GLY A 111 4.88 -4.36 -9.11
CA GLY A 111 3.52 -3.96 -8.73
C GLY A 111 3.09 -4.54 -7.38
N LEU A 112 3.37 -5.83 -7.15
CA LEU A 112 3.09 -6.47 -5.85
C LEU A 112 3.95 -5.87 -4.72
N THR A 113 5.20 -5.49 -5.00
CA THR A 113 6.06 -4.82 -4.01
C THR A 113 5.52 -3.45 -3.62
N LEU A 114 5.01 -2.66 -4.58
CA LEU A 114 4.36 -1.38 -4.31
C LEU A 114 3.15 -1.57 -3.38
N ILE A 115 2.24 -2.49 -3.71
CA ILE A 115 1.05 -2.80 -2.90
C ILE A 115 1.47 -3.24 -1.49
N THR A 116 2.44 -4.14 -1.39
CA THR A 116 2.90 -4.68 -0.10
C THR A 116 3.54 -3.59 0.75
N ALA A 117 4.38 -2.73 0.17
CA ALA A 117 5.02 -1.63 0.88
C ALA A 117 3.99 -0.64 1.43
N GLY A 118 2.97 -0.26 0.62
CA GLY A 118 1.89 0.60 1.08
C GLY A 118 1.05 -0.06 2.19
N ALA A 119 0.73 -1.36 2.07
CA ALA A 119 0.03 -2.08 3.12
C ALA A 119 0.82 -2.07 4.44
N ILE A 120 2.14 -2.35 4.39
CA ILE A 120 3.02 -2.34 5.57
C ILE A 120 3.13 -0.94 6.17
N GLY A 121 3.26 0.12 5.36
CA GLY A 121 3.30 1.50 5.84
C GLY A 121 2.11 1.82 6.74
N ASN A 122 0.89 1.54 6.28
CA ASN A 122 -0.32 1.75 7.07
C ASN A 122 -0.48 0.78 8.25
N VAL A 123 0.07 -0.45 8.16
CA VAL A 123 0.11 -1.39 9.30
C VAL A 123 1.00 -0.86 10.43
N ILE A 124 2.13 -0.25 10.12
CA ILE A 124 3.03 0.34 11.12
C ILE A 124 2.30 1.41 11.94
N ASP A 125 1.56 2.31 11.29
CA ASP A 125 0.77 3.34 11.98
C ASP A 125 -0.26 2.70 12.91
N CYS A 126 -1.06 1.75 12.40
CA CYS A 126 -2.08 1.06 13.18
C CYS A 126 -1.51 0.32 14.39
N LEU A 127 -0.33 -0.30 14.25
CA LEU A 127 0.29 -1.05 15.32
C LEU A 127 0.91 -0.12 16.38
N PHE A 128 1.71 0.83 15.95
CA PHE A 128 2.70 1.47 16.84
C PHE A 128 2.40 2.94 17.17
N TYR A 129 1.67 3.69 16.31
CA TYR A 129 1.50 5.13 16.53
C TYR A 129 0.72 5.46 17.80
N GLY A 130 -0.22 4.59 18.22
CA GLY A 130 -0.90 4.73 19.50
C GLY A 130 0.07 4.81 20.67
N ILE A 131 1.07 3.93 20.70
CA ILE A 131 2.08 3.84 21.76
C ILE A 131 3.16 4.92 21.59
N ILE A 132 3.68 5.10 20.35
CA ILE A 132 4.77 6.06 20.10
C ILE A 132 4.34 7.49 20.45
N TRP A 133 3.07 7.84 20.22
CA TRP A 133 2.51 9.17 20.45
C TRP A 133 1.61 9.23 21.69
N ASP A 134 1.61 8.19 22.53
CA ASP A 134 0.95 8.08 23.86
C ASP A 134 -0.56 8.44 23.86
N TYR A 135 -1.31 7.96 22.84
CA TYR A 135 -2.77 8.22 22.77
C TYR A 135 -3.63 6.95 22.69
N ALA A 136 -3.04 5.77 22.42
CA ALA A 136 -3.78 4.52 22.32
C ALA A 136 -2.88 3.30 22.56
N PRO A 137 -3.43 2.14 22.97
CA PRO A 137 -2.65 0.91 23.10
C PRO A 137 -2.23 0.35 21.73
N LEU A 138 -1.36 -0.68 21.75
CA LEU A 138 -0.94 -1.43 20.56
C LEU A 138 -2.14 -1.83 19.70
N MET A 139 -2.01 -1.77 18.38
CA MET A 139 -3.04 -2.07 17.35
C MET A 139 -4.18 -1.05 17.23
N PHE A 140 -4.17 0.02 18.00
CA PHE A 140 -5.18 1.08 17.97
C PHE A 140 -4.64 2.43 17.49
N GLY A 141 -3.44 2.43 16.89
CA GLY A 141 -2.88 3.61 16.23
C GLY A 141 -3.75 4.11 15.08
N LYS A 142 -3.66 5.39 14.76
CA LYS A 142 -4.34 6.02 13.63
C LYS A 142 -3.38 6.20 12.48
N VAL A 143 -3.87 6.01 11.25
CA VAL A 143 -3.10 6.26 10.04
C VAL A 143 -3.00 7.76 9.82
N VAL A 144 -1.79 8.25 9.51
CA VAL A 144 -1.56 9.66 9.20
C VAL A 144 -1.73 9.88 7.70
N ASP A 145 -2.72 10.71 7.33
CA ASP A 145 -3.01 11.12 5.97
C ASP A 145 -2.66 12.59 5.77
N MET A 146 -2.19 12.98 4.56
CA MET A 146 -1.77 14.35 4.31
C MET A 146 -1.99 14.88 2.90
N PHE A 147 -2.04 14.03 1.87
CA PHE A 147 -2.19 14.51 0.49
C PHE A 147 -3.65 14.78 0.17
N TYR A 148 -3.94 16.03 -0.18
CA TYR A 148 -5.28 16.49 -0.49
C TYR A 148 -5.32 17.20 -1.84
N PHE A 149 -6.17 16.67 -2.75
CA PHE A 149 -6.31 17.18 -4.12
C PHE A 149 -7.78 17.53 -4.41
N PRO A 150 -8.28 18.68 -3.95
CA PRO A 150 -9.64 19.15 -4.26
C PRO A 150 -9.73 19.64 -5.72
N ILE A 151 -9.82 18.72 -6.69
CA ILE A 151 -9.65 19.01 -8.12
C ILE A 151 -10.81 19.81 -8.68
N ILE A 152 -12.06 19.43 -8.36
CA ILE A 152 -13.26 20.14 -8.85
C ILE A 152 -13.98 20.74 -7.67
N ARG A 153 -14.17 22.06 -7.70
CA ARG A 153 -14.82 22.84 -6.66
C ARG A 153 -15.95 23.70 -7.25
N SER A 154 -17.02 23.88 -6.49
CA SER A 154 -18.05 24.88 -6.73
C SER A 154 -18.15 25.76 -5.49
N GLY A 155 -17.53 26.94 -5.53
CA GLY A 155 -17.33 27.76 -4.34
C GLY A 155 -16.49 27.04 -3.29
N GLU A 156 -17.03 26.91 -2.07
CA GLU A 156 -16.36 26.18 -0.98
C GLU A 156 -16.58 24.67 -1.01
N ARG A 157 -17.52 24.15 -1.81
CA ARG A 157 -17.81 22.72 -1.90
C ARG A 157 -16.86 22.04 -2.88
N VAL A 158 -16.20 20.97 -2.41
CA VAL A 158 -15.44 20.07 -3.28
C VAL A 158 -16.41 19.07 -3.89
N LEU A 159 -16.52 19.08 -5.22
CA LEU A 159 -17.44 18.22 -5.97
C LEU A 159 -16.81 16.89 -6.36
N PHE A 160 -15.49 16.85 -6.54
CA PHE A 160 -14.80 15.65 -6.99
C PHE A 160 -13.45 15.51 -6.29
N PHE A 161 -13.15 14.27 -5.86
CA PHE A 161 -11.93 13.84 -5.19
C PHE A 161 -11.66 14.59 -3.86
N ASN A 162 -12.45 14.24 -2.85
CA ASN A 162 -12.37 14.82 -1.50
C ASN A 162 -11.54 14.01 -0.48
N PRO A 163 -11.06 12.75 -0.73
CA PRO A 163 -10.31 12.04 0.28
C PRO A 163 -8.92 12.65 0.48
N VAL A 164 -8.49 12.71 1.73
CA VAL A 164 -7.09 12.89 2.10
C VAL A 164 -6.47 11.51 2.18
N PHE A 165 -5.27 11.35 1.65
CA PHE A 165 -4.57 10.07 1.59
C PHE A 165 -3.07 10.27 1.83
N ASN A 166 -2.31 9.18 1.95
CA ASN A 166 -0.89 9.21 2.25
C ASN A 166 -0.03 8.54 1.14
N PHE A 167 1.28 8.50 1.35
CA PHE A 167 2.20 7.89 0.39
C PHE A 167 1.99 6.37 0.27
N ALA A 168 1.68 5.67 1.36
CA ALA A 168 1.37 4.24 1.35
C ALA A 168 0.13 3.94 0.49
N ASP A 169 -0.95 4.74 0.59
CA ASP A 169 -2.15 4.61 -0.25
C ASP A 169 -1.84 4.84 -1.73
N SER A 170 -0.94 5.80 -2.01
CA SER A 170 -0.44 6.03 -3.38
C SER A 170 0.28 4.81 -3.92
N CYS A 171 1.14 4.16 -3.12
CA CYS A 171 1.83 2.93 -3.51
C CYS A 171 0.85 1.80 -3.81
N VAL A 172 -0.17 1.60 -2.96
CA VAL A 172 -1.21 0.58 -3.19
C VAL A 172 -1.95 0.87 -4.49
N THR A 173 -2.42 2.10 -4.67
CA THR A 173 -3.22 2.51 -5.83
C THR A 173 -2.42 2.38 -7.13
N VAL A 174 -1.20 2.94 -7.18
CA VAL A 174 -0.33 2.85 -8.36
C VAL A 174 0.04 1.41 -8.65
N GLY A 175 0.38 0.62 -7.64
CA GLY A 175 0.69 -0.80 -7.80
C GLY A 175 -0.48 -1.60 -8.37
N ALA A 176 -1.69 -1.38 -7.85
CA ALA A 176 -2.91 -2.05 -8.31
C ALA A 176 -3.26 -1.68 -9.76
N PHE A 177 -3.29 -0.39 -10.09
CA PHE A 177 -3.54 0.06 -11.47
C PHE A 177 -2.46 -0.42 -12.44
N TYR A 178 -1.19 -0.40 -12.03
CA TYR A 178 -0.09 -0.90 -12.84
C TYR A 178 -0.27 -2.39 -13.17
N LEU A 179 -0.61 -3.22 -12.19
CA LEU A 179 -0.88 -4.64 -12.42
C LEU A 179 -2.10 -4.86 -13.30
N LEU A 180 -3.18 -4.13 -13.06
CA LEU A 180 -4.42 -4.23 -13.81
C LEU A 180 -4.23 -3.84 -15.29
N LEU A 181 -3.53 -2.74 -15.58
CA LEU A 181 -3.38 -2.23 -16.93
C LEU A 181 -2.33 -2.98 -17.75
N PHE A 182 -1.22 -3.39 -17.12
CA PHE A 182 -0.07 -3.94 -17.85
C PHE A 182 0.16 -5.43 -17.63
N HIS A 183 -0.40 -6.02 -16.56
CA HIS A 183 -0.09 -7.41 -16.17
C HIS A 183 -1.33 -8.27 -15.86
N TRP A 184 -2.53 -7.82 -16.15
CA TRP A 184 -3.77 -8.59 -15.90
C TRP A 184 -3.77 -9.97 -16.57
N ARG A 185 -3.17 -10.09 -17.77
CA ARG A 185 -3.06 -11.37 -18.50
C ARG A 185 -2.23 -12.41 -17.77
N PHE A 186 -1.27 -11.99 -16.94
CA PHE A 186 -0.48 -12.91 -16.14
C PHE A 186 -1.37 -13.66 -15.15
N PHE A 187 -2.27 -12.96 -14.47
CA PHE A 187 -3.18 -13.56 -13.50
C PHE A 187 -4.28 -14.40 -14.17
N ALA A 188 -4.81 -13.96 -15.30
CA ALA A 188 -5.84 -14.68 -16.05
C ALA A 188 -5.35 -16.02 -16.69
N GLN A 189 -4.03 -16.19 -16.87
CA GLN A 189 -3.46 -17.43 -17.43
C GLN A 189 -3.22 -18.50 -16.36
N ASP A 190 -2.97 -18.11 -15.11
CA ASP A 190 -2.81 -19.06 -14.01
C ASP A 190 -4.14 -19.79 -13.70
N GLU A 191 -5.29 -19.07 -13.73
CA GLU A 191 -6.61 -19.70 -13.54
C GLU A 191 -6.92 -20.83 -14.56
N LYS A 192 -6.51 -20.65 -15.82
CA LYS A 192 -6.74 -21.66 -16.88
C LYS A 192 -5.87 -22.91 -16.74
N LYS A 193 -4.78 -22.86 -15.98
CA LYS A 193 -3.93 -24.03 -15.72
C LYS A 193 -4.45 -24.87 -14.56
N ASP A 194 -5.01 -24.22 -13.54
CA ASP A 194 -5.56 -24.92 -12.37
C ASP A 194 -6.86 -25.65 -12.73
N THR A 195 -7.74 -25.07 -13.57
CA THR A 195 -8.98 -25.72 -14.03
C THR A 195 -8.77 -26.91 -14.96
N LYS A 196 -7.63 -27.00 -15.66
CA LYS A 196 -7.28 -28.18 -16.49
C LYS A 196 -6.57 -29.28 -15.74
N GLY A 197 -6.08 -29.02 -14.53
CA GLY A 197 -5.46 -30.02 -13.65
C GLY A 197 -6.48 -30.85 -12.87
N ASP A 198 -7.69 -30.32 -12.67
CA ASP A 198 -8.76 -31.00 -11.92
C ASP A 198 -9.67 -31.88 -12.81
N GLU A 199 -9.50 -31.81 -14.15
CA GLU A 199 -10.27 -32.61 -15.13
C GLU A 199 -9.47 -33.81 -15.71
N ALA A 200 -8.26 -34.07 -15.21
CA ALA A 200 -7.39 -35.18 -15.65
C ALA A 200 -7.09 -36.15 -14.51
#